data_827c539855884f8265a4351741901981
#
_entry.id   827c539855884f8265a4351741901981
#
_cell.length_a   1.000
_cell.length_b   1.000
_cell.length_c   1.000
_cell.angle_alpha   90.00
_cell.angle_beta   90.00
_cell.angle_gamma   90.00
#
_symmetry.space_group_name_H-M   'P 1'
#
loop_
_entity.id
_entity.type
_entity.pdbx_description
1 polymer ?
#
loop_
_entity_poly.entity_id
_entity_poly.type
_entity_poly.pdbx_seq_one_letter_code
_entity_poly.pdbx_strand_id
1 'polypeptide(L)'
;KTVNIYKFSKEFLRNSYVPFLEAYSKALGNNEYYEQVLRVITLLERCELKGLPLEGERWYEIDDIQDLDIAETIFAEQDQLQRYQKRYGGYWRFPKLKDFCYLVNPYFPPQKMCEELQANFNVLLREYPSGMGVNTLVMAKNFGIRQDYVVVGNGAAEIIKALMEHSDGKMGVIYPTFEEYPNRQSEEIIAFYPQNAD
;
A
#
# COMPACT_ATOMS: atom_id res chain seq x y z
N LYS A 1 1.30 19.02 -5.04
CA LYS A 1 0.55 19.20 -3.78
C LYS A 1 1.16 20.36 -3.03
N THR A 2 0.38 21.22 -2.41
CA THR A 2 0.85 22.36 -1.60
C THR A 2 1.01 21.90 -0.14
N VAL A 3 1.89 22.55 0.61
CA VAL A 3 2.01 22.35 2.07
C VAL A 3 1.05 23.25 2.86
N ASN A 4 0.10 23.87 2.19
CA ASN A 4 -0.91 24.79 2.75
C ASN A 4 -0.33 25.99 3.53
N ILE A 5 0.88 26.42 3.17
CA ILE A 5 1.51 27.62 3.70
C ILE A 5 1.59 28.66 2.60
N TYR A 6 0.93 29.79 2.82
CA TYR A 6 0.83 30.88 1.84
C TYR A 6 1.31 32.20 2.44
N LYS A 7 1.97 32.99 1.60
CA LYS A 7 2.34 34.37 1.91
C LYS A 7 1.77 35.30 0.85
N PHE A 8 0.84 36.14 1.24
CA PHE A 8 0.20 37.09 0.36
C PHE A 8 0.53 38.54 0.75
N SER A 9 0.61 39.43 -0.24
CA SER A 9 0.67 40.85 0.04
C SER A 9 -0.69 41.36 0.56
N LYS A 10 -0.65 42.42 1.38
CA LYS A 10 -1.87 43.07 1.89
C LYS A 10 -2.74 43.61 0.77
N GLU A 11 -2.08 44.12 -0.28
CA GLU A 11 -2.74 44.65 -1.46
C GLU A 11 -3.51 43.55 -2.22
N PHE A 12 -2.85 42.43 -2.50
CA PHE A 12 -3.50 41.28 -3.13
C PHE A 12 -4.70 40.76 -2.32
N LEU A 13 -4.55 40.63 -0.99
CA LEU A 13 -5.64 40.19 -0.14
C LEU A 13 -6.84 41.12 -0.22
N ARG A 14 -6.60 42.44 -0.14
CA ARG A 14 -7.70 43.44 -0.11
C ARG A 14 -8.38 43.63 -1.46
N ASN A 15 -7.59 43.66 -2.53
CA ASN A 15 -8.10 44.09 -3.84
C ASN A 15 -8.52 42.92 -4.72
N SER A 16 -8.06 41.69 -4.43
CA SER A 16 -8.30 40.53 -5.28
C SER A 16 -8.87 39.35 -4.51
N TYR A 17 -8.11 38.82 -3.54
CA TYR A 17 -8.43 37.53 -2.98
C TYR A 17 -9.72 37.56 -2.11
N VAL A 18 -9.80 38.46 -1.15
CA VAL A 18 -10.96 38.52 -0.23
C VAL A 18 -12.27 38.85 -0.95
N PRO A 19 -12.34 39.87 -1.82
CA PRO A 19 -13.55 40.15 -2.58
C PRO A 19 -13.99 38.99 -3.47
N PHE A 20 -13.03 38.27 -4.05
CA PHE A 20 -13.33 37.13 -4.89
C PHE A 20 -13.81 35.93 -4.07
N LEU A 21 -13.20 35.68 -2.92
CA LEU A 21 -13.59 34.64 -1.97
C LEU A 21 -15.04 34.87 -1.47
N GLU A 22 -15.36 36.10 -1.10
CA GLU A 22 -16.71 36.47 -0.67
C GLU A 22 -17.76 36.26 -1.77
N ALA A 23 -17.45 36.68 -2.99
CA ALA A 23 -18.32 36.47 -4.14
C ALA A 23 -18.50 34.99 -4.46
N TYR A 24 -17.42 34.21 -4.42
CA TYR A 24 -17.41 32.77 -4.65
C TYR A 24 -18.25 32.03 -3.61
N SER A 25 -18.05 32.35 -2.33
CA SER A 25 -18.79 31.77 -1.21
C SER A 25 -20.30 32.08 -1.29
N LYS A 26 -20.66 33.29 -1.70
CA LYS A 26 -22.07 33.67 -1.91
C LYS A 26 -22.72 32.94 -3.08
N ALA A 27 -21.96 32.67 -4.13
CA ALA A 27 -22.46 32.01 -5.33
C ALA A 27 -22.56 30.48 -5.22
N LEU A 28 -21.58 29.85 -4.59
CA LEU A 28 -21.39 28.38 -4.59
C LEU A 28 -21.46 27.75 -3.19
N GLY A 29 -21.60 28.57 -2.13
CA GLY A 29 -21.62 28.09 -0.75
C GLY A 29 -20.23 27.93 -0.14
N ASN A 30 -20.19 27.37 1.08
CA ASN A 30 -18.96 27.28 1.89
C ASN A 30 -18.36 25.86 1.96
N ASN A 31 -18.76 24.96 1.07
CA ASN A 31 -18.31 23.56 1.07
C ASN A 31 -17.11 23.30 0.15
N GLU A 32 -16.55 24.35 -0.43
CA GLU A 32 -15.39 24.27 -1.30
C GLU A 32 -14.10 24.70 -0.59
N TYR A 33 -12.99 24.18 -1.04
CA TYR A 33 -11.68 24.59 -0.55
C TYR A 33 -11.34 26.00 -1.02
N TYR A 34 -10.77 26.82 -0.16
CA TYR A 34 -10.40 28.21 -0.47
C TYR A 34 -9.32 28.29 -1.58
N GLU A 35 -8.55 27.22 -1.82
CA GLU A 35 -7.59 27.11 -2.91
C GLU A 35 -8.27 27.14 -4.28
N GLN A 36 -9.52 26.74 -4.39
CA GLN A 36 -10.26 26.86 -5.64
C GLN A 36 -10.38 28.32 -6.09
N VAL A 37 -10.52 29.22 -5.14
CA VAL A 37 -10.54 30.67 -5.41
C VAL A 37 -9.20 31.13 -5.96
N LEU A 38 -8.08 30.69 -5.37
CA LEU A 38 -6.74 30.98 -5.88
C LEU A 38 -6.55 30.46 -7.31
N ARG A 39 -7.03 29.23 -7.57
CA ARG A 39 -7.00 28.65 -8.91
C ARG A 39 -7.73 29.50 -9.93
N VAL A 40 -8.95 29.96 -9.62
CA VAL A 40 -9.75 30.78 -10.51
C VAL A 40 -9.07 32.12 -10.76
N ILE A 41 -8.58 32.80 -9.71
CA ILE A 41 -7.88 34.08 -9.83
C ILE A 41 -6.64 33.95 -10.73
N THR A 42 -5.88 32.86 -10.58
CA THR A 42 -4.69 32.57 -11.39
C THR A 42 -5.05 32.32 -12.86
N LEU A 43 -6.12 31.56 -13.12
CA LEU A 43 -6.62 31.30 -14.48
C LEU A 43 -7.15 32.57 -15.18
N LEU A 44 -7.60 33.55 -14.41
CA LEU A 44 -8.02 34.83 -14.94
C LEU A 44 -6.85 35.81 -15.14
N GLU A 45 -5.61 35.35 -14.97
CA GLU A 45 -4.38 36.15 -15.11
C GLU A 45 -4.36 37.42 -14.25
N ARG A 46 -5.11 37.40 -13.13
CA ARG A 46 -5.20 38.54 -12.20
C ARG A 46 -4.15 38.53 -11.10
N CYS A 47 -3.35 37.50 -11.01
CA CYS A 47 -2.22 37.43 -10.10
C CYS A 47 -1.18 36.41 -10.57
N GLU A 48 0.04 36.61 -10.11
CA GLU A 48 1.14 35.65 -10.24
C GLU A 48 1.34 34.96 -8.88
N LEU A 49 1.15 33.63 -8.82
CA LEU A 49 1.51 32.81 -7.68
C LEU A 49 2.85 32.14 -7.94
N LYS A 50 3.81 32.37 -7.05
CA LYS A 50 5.13 31.72 -7.12
C LYS A 50 5.16 30.53 -6.17
N GLY A 51 5.49 29.36 -6.71
CA GLY A 51 5.75 28.16 -5.90
C GLY A 51 7.16 28.21 -5.30
N LEU A 52 7.28 27.99 -4.01
CA LEU A 52 8.56 27.73 -3.36
C LEU A 52 8.70 26.20 -3.21
N PRO A 53 9.58 25.53 -3.99
CA PRO A 53 9.77 24.10 -3.85
C PRO A 53 10.44 23.76 -2.51
N LEU A 54 10.04 22.67 -1.90
CA LEU A 54 10.75 22.08 -0.76
C LEU A 54 11.92 21.24 -1.31
N GLU A 55 13.15 21.59 -0.95
CA GLU A 55 14.38 20.95 -1.44
C GLU A 55 14.97 20.00 -0.39
N GLY A 56 14.17 19.05 0.07
CA GLY A 56 14.64 17.99 0.99
C GLY A 56 14.02 18.01 2.37
N GLU A 57 13.28 19.03 2.71
CA GLU A 57 12.53 19.09 3.96
C GLU A 57 11.47 17.98 4.00
N ARG A 58 11.38 17.31 5.14
CA ARG A 58 10.32 16.34 5.39
C ARG A 58 9.04 17.08 5.69
N TRP A 59 7.98 16.67 5.01
CA TRP A 59 6.64 17.22 5.20
C TRP A 59 5.60 16.10 5.09
N TYR A 60 4.54 16.21 5.86
CA TYR A 60 3.39 15.31 5.77
C TYR A 60 2.12 16.03 6.24
N GLU A 61 1.01 15.82 5.55
CA GLU A 61 -0.31 16.36 5.87
C GLU A 61 -1.08 15.33 6.71
N ILE A 62 -1.69 15.77 7.80
CA ILE A 62 -2.39 14.90 8.74
C ILE A 62 -3.86 15.26 8.69
N ASP A 63 -4.66 14.39 8.09
CA ASP A 63 -6.12 14.53 7.97
C ASP A 63 -6.84 13.57 8.92
N ASP A 64 -6.24 12.43 9.23
CA ASP A 64 -6.81 11.40 10.10
C ASP A 64 -5.76 10.73 11.00
N ILE A 65 -6.21 9.77 11.82
CA ILE A 65 -5.34 9.04 12.75
C ILE A 65 -4.31 8.16 12.02
N GLN A 66 -4.59 7.71 10.81
CA GLN A 66 -3.65 6.94 10.01
C GLN A 66 -2.53 7.84 9.48
N ASP A 67 -2.86 9.04 9.05
CA ASP A 67 -1.89 10.04 8.64
C ASP A 67 -0.98 10.45 9.79
N LEU A 68 -1.53 10.58 11.00
CA LEU A 68 -0.74 10.84 12.21
C LEU A 68 0.29 9.72 12.44
N ASP A 69 -0.10 8.45 12.39
CA ASP A 69 0.78 7.32 12.56
C ASP A 69 1.88 7.26 11.47
N ILE A 70 1.53 7.63 10.22
CA ILE A 70 2.51 7.76 9.13
C ILE A 70 3.48 8.90 9.40
N ALA A 71 2.97 10.07 9.81
CA ALA A 71 3.79 11.22 10.14
C ALA A 71 4.75 10.91 11.29
N GLU A 72 4.26 10.31 12.38
CA GLU A 72 5.11 9.86 13.49
C GLU A 72 6.21 8.91 13.03
N THR A 73 5.92 8.01 12.09
CA THR A 73 6.92 7.11 11.53
C THR A 73 7.95 7.84 10.68
N ILE A 74 7.51 8.80 9.83
CA ILE A 74 8.41 9.59 8.98
C ILE A 74 9.36 10.47 9.81
N PHE A 75 8.85 11.05 10.89
CA PHE A 75 9.60 11.99 11.73
C PHE A 75 10.30 11.34 12.92
N ALA A 76 10.15 10.04 13.13
CA ALA A 76 10.87 9.32 14.20
C ALA A 76 12.37 9.40 14.00
N GLU A 77 13.10 9.70 15.09
CA GLU A 77 14.55 9.85 15.08
C GLU A 77 15.29 8.56 15.46
N GLN A 78 14.77 7.78 16.40
CA GLN A 78 15.47 6.63 16.97
C GLN A 78 14.80 5.29 16.72
N ASP A 79 13.45 5.24 16.64
CA ASP A 79 12.66 4.00 16.58
C ASP A 79 11.98 3.77 15.21
N GLN A 80 12.42 4.48 14.16
CA GLN A 80 11.80 4.44 12.85
C GLN A 80 11.74 3.03 12.27
N LEU A 81 12.81 2.25 12.37
CA LEU A 81 12.84 0.87 11.86
C LEU A 81 11.83 -0.01 12.61
N GLN A 82 11.73 0.11 13.93
CA GLN A 82 10.76 -0.64 14.72
C GLN A 82 9.30 -0.28 14.34
N ARG A 83 9.05 1.00 14.05
CA ARG A 83 7.73 1.46 13.57
C ARG A 83 7.38 0.85 12.23
N TYR A 84 8.33 0.77 11.28
CA TYR A 84 8.11 0.06 10.03
C TYR A 84 7.83 -1.43 10.24
N GLN A 85 8.61 -2.10 11.07
CA GLN A 85 8.44 -3.53 11.35
C GLN A 85 7.07 -3.85 11.95
N LYS A 86 6.57 -3.03 12.88
CA LYS A 86 5.25 -3.22 13.51
C LYS A 86 4.07 -3.08 12.54
N ARG A 87 4.27 -2.49 11.37
CA ARG A 87 3.19 -2.29 10.39
C ARG A 87 2.82 -3.55 9.63
N TYR A 88 3.74 -4.46 9.44
CA TYR A 88 3.55 -5.68 8.65
C TYR A 88 2.99 -5.45 7.24
N GLY A 89 3.35 -4.34 6.58
CA GLY A 89 2.89 -3.96 5.26
C GLY A 89 2.52 -2.49 5.13
N GLY A 90 1.84 -2.14 4.03
CA GLY A 90 1.46 -0.75 3.76
C GLY A 90 2.64 0.18 3.44
N TYR A 91 3.79 -0.38 3.06
CA TYR A 91 5.04 0.36 2.81
C TYR A 91 4.98 1.26 1.58
N TRP A 92 4.02 1.03 0.69
CA TRP A 92 3.72 1.92 -0.44
C TRP A 92 3.33 3.35 -0.02
N ARG A 93 2.95 3.55 1.24
CA ARG A 93 2.70 4.88 1.84
C ARG A 93 3.97 5.67 2.11
N PHE A 94 5.13 5.04 2.02
CA PHE A 94 6.44 5.62 2.28
C PHE A 94 7.30 5.59 1.00
N PRO A 95 7.07 6.49 0.04
CA PRO A 95 7.66 6.40 -1.30
C PRO A 95 9.20 6.49 -1.34
N LYS A 96 9.84 6.93 -0.27
CA LYS A 96 11.31 6.96 -0.13
C LYS A 96 11.88 5.72 0.57
N LEU A 97 11.02 4.84 1.11
CA LEU A 97 11.44 3.60 1.74
C LEU A 97 11.84 2.58 0.67
N LYS A 98 13.00 1.97 0.87
CA LYS A 98 13.42 0.80 0.10
C LYS A 98 13.00 -0.44 0.87
N ASP A 99 11.98 -1.13 0.37
CA ASP A 99 11.44 -2.34 0.97
C ASP A 99 12.21 -3.57 0.48
N PHE A 100 12.89 -4.25 1.41
CA PHE A 100 13.55 -5.54 1.18
C PHE A 100 12.87 -6.68 1.96
N CYS A 101 11.75 -6.40 2.61
CA CYS A 101 11.00 -7.36 3.42
C CYS A 101 9.96 -8.11 2.59
N TYR A 102 9.18 -7.40 1.78
CA TYR A 102 8.14 -8.01 0.96
C TYR A 102 8.57 -8.10 -0.51
N LEU A 103 8.84 -9.32 -0.95
CA LEU A 103 9.26 -9.63 -2.33
C LEU A 103 8.03 -9.68 -3.24
N VAL A 104 7.54 -8.50 -3.63
CA VAL A 104 6.44 -8.40 -4.59
C VAL A 104 6.94 -8.44 -6.03
N ASN A 105 6.18 -9.10 -6.90
CA ASN A 105 6.47 -9.07 -8.33
C ASN A 105 5.99 -7.73 -8.93
N PRO A 106 6.89 -6.84 -9.39
CA PRO A 106 6.51 -5.54 -9.92
C PRO A 106 5.78 -5.61 -11.28
N TYR A 107 5.79 -6.78 -11.92
CA TYR A 107 5.13 -7.03 -13.22
C TYR A 107 3.78 -7.73 -13.08
N PHE A 108 3.31 -7.94 -11.88
CA PHE A 108 2.02 -8.56 -11.58
C PHE A 108 1.16 -7.63 -10.71
N PRO A 109 -0.16 -7.57 -10.94
CA PRO A 109 -0.94 -8.30 -11.97
C PRO A 109 -0.78 -7.70 -13.38
N PRO A 110 -0.92 -8.52 -14.46
CA PRO A 110 -0.90 -8.00 -15.83
C PRO A 110 -2.13 -7.12 -16.09
N GLN A 111 -2.02 -6.19 -17.05
CA GLN A 111 -3.04 -5.19 -17.36
C GLN A 111 -4.44 -5.80 -17.59
N LYS A 112 -4.50 -6.89 -18.36
CA LYS A 112 -5.77 -7.60 -18.63
C LYS A 112 -6.46 -8.07 -17.35
N MET A 113 -5.71 -8.57 -16.37
CA MET A 113 -6.26 -9.00 -15.08
C MET A 113 -6.80 -7.81 -14.28
N CYS A 114 -6.10 -6.67 -14.30
CA CYS A 114 -6.58 -5.45 -13.66
C CYS A 114 -7.91 -4.99 -14.26
N GLU A 115 -8.03 -4.98 -15.59
CA GLU A 115 -9.23 -4.59 -16.31
C GLU A 115 -10.40 -5.53 -15.99
N GLU A 116 -10.16 -6.83 -15.93
CA GLU A 116 -11.16 -7.84 -15.56
C GLU A 116 -11.63 -7.68 -14.12
N LEU A 117 -10.72 -7.47 -13.17
CA LEU A 117 -11.06 -7.18 -11.78
C LEU A 117 -11.86 -5.90 -11.64
N GLN A 118 -11.50 -4.83 -12.35
CA GLN A 118 -12.23 -3.57 -12.34
C GLN A 118 -13.64 -3.74 -12.90
N ALA A 119 -13.81 -4.47 -14.02
CA ALA A 119 -15.12 -4.73 -14.62
C ALA A 119 -16.05 -5.52 -13.69
N ASN A 120 -15.52 -6.42 -12.89
CA ASN A 120 -16.26 -7.29 -11.99
C ASN A 120 -16.26 -6.83 -10.53
N PHE A 121 -15.65 -5.70 -10.21
CA PHE A 121 -15.39 -5.26 -8.83
C PHE A 121 -16.66 -5.28 -7.95
N ASN A 122 -17.78 -4.77 -8.44
CA ASN A 122 -19.04 -4.72 -7.69
C ASN A 122 -19.60 -6.11 -7.33
N VAL A 123 -19.41 -7.10 -8.21
CA VAL A 123 -19.82 -8.48 -7.95
C VAL A 123 -18.85 -9.12 -6.96
N LEU A 124 -17.55 -8.99 -7.20
CA LEU A 124 -16.50 -9.56 -6.34
C LEU A 124 -16.55 -9.02 -4.90
N LEU A 125 -17.01 -7.78 -4.73
CA LEU A 125 -17.13 -7.15 -3.42
C LEU A 125 -18.34 -7.66 -2.62
N ARG A 126 -19.44 -8.06 -3.29
CA ARG A 126 -20.73 -8.35 -2.67
C ARG A 126 -21.01 -9.84 -2.54
N GLU A 127 -20.44 -10.65 -3.41
CA GLU A 127 -20.74 -12.07 -3.51
C GLU A 127 -19.66 -12.93 -2.84
N TYR A 128 -20.06 -14.07 -2.33
CA TYR A 128 -19.12 -15.04 -1.83
C TYR A 128 -18.32 -15.66 -2.98
N PRO A 129 -17.01 -15.88 -2.79
CA PRO A 129 -16.20 -16.56 -3.80
C PRO A 129 -16.58 -18.03 -3.91
N SER A 130 -16.22 -18.64 -5.04
CA SER A 130 -16.35 -20.09 -5.22
C SER A 130 -15.54 -20.85 -4.17
N GLY A 131 -16.06 -21.99 -3.72
CA GLY A 131 -15.36 -22.85 -2.78
C GLY A 131 -14.13 -23.54 -3.37
N MET A 132 -13.34 -24.15 -2.50
CA MET A 132 -12.06 -24.79 -2.83
C MET A 132 -12.19 -25.87 -3.92
N GLY A 133 -13.29 -26.63 -3.95
CA GLY A 133 -13.52 -27.64 -4.98
C GLY A 133 -13.56 -27.07 -6.41
N VAL A 134 -14.19 -25.90 -6.58
CA VAL A 134 -14.21 -25.21 -7.89
C VAL A 134 -12.84 -24.66 -8.24
N ASN A 135 -12.14 -24.06 -7.29
CA ASN A 135 -10.80 -23.52 -7.50
C ASN A 135 -9.81 -24.62 -7.91
N THR A 136 -9.86 -25.77 -7.20
CA THR A 136 -9.05 -26.94 -7.49
C THR A 136 -9.36 -27.52 -8.88
N LEU A 137 -10.65 -27.59 -9.27
CA LEU A 137 -11.07 -28.05 -10.59
C LEU A 137 -10.53 -27.15 -11.71
N VAL A 138 -10.64 -25.83 -11.54
CA VAL A 138 -10.14 -24.84 -12.52
C VAL A 138 -8.63 -24.97 -12.68
N MET A 139 -7.89 -25.07 -11.58
CA MET A 139 -6.45 -25.23 -11.60
C MET A 139 -6.03 -26.56 -12.23
N ALA A 140 -6.68 -27.67 -11.88
CA ALA A 140 -6.43 -28.98 -12.46
C ALA A 140 -6.61 -28.97 -13.99
N LYS A 141 -7.68 -28.32 -14.48
CA LYS A 141 -7.92 -28.15 -15.92
C LYS A 141 -6.82 -27.30 -16.58
N ASN A 142 -6.39 -26.23 -15.93
CA ASN A 142 -5.37 -25.35 -16.46
C ASN A 142 -4.00 -26.06 -16.60
N PHE A 143 -3.67 -26.96 -15.66
CA PHE A 143 -2.42 -27.73 -15.71
C PHE A 143 -2.56 -29.08 -16.42
N GLY A 144 -3.74 -29.48 -16.86
CA GLY A 144 -3.96 -30.75 -17.55
C GLY A 144 -3.75 -31.99 -16.65
N ILE A 145 -4.03 -31.88 -15.36
CA ILE A 145 -3.86 -32.94 -14.38
C ILE A 145 -5.18 -33.27 -13.67
N ARG A 146 -5.22 -34.38 -12.95
CA ARG A 146 -6.40 -34.76 -12.18
C ARG A 146 -6.60 -33.82 -10.99
N GLN A 147 -7.86 -33.52 -10.64
CA GLN A 147 -8.23 -32.67 -9.52
C GLN A 147 -7.68 -33.18 -8.18
N ASP A 148 -7.59 -34.51 -7.99
CA ASP A 148 -7.09 -35.14 -6.77
C ASP A 148 -5.58 -34.84 -6.49
N TYR A 149 -4.87 -34.32 -7.46
CA TYR A 149 -3.46 -33.97 -7.35
C TYR A 149 -3.18 -32.48 -7.16
N VAL A 150 -4.24 -31.69 -6.95
CA VAL A 150 -4.13 -30.25 -6.82
C VAL A 150 -4.71 -29.79 -5.50
N VAL A 151 -3.96 -29.00 -4.77
CA VAL A 151 -4.43 -28.23 -3.62
C VAL A 151 -4.25 -26.75 -3.91
N VAL A 152 -5.29 -25.96 -3.69
CA VAL A 152 -5.27 -24.52 -3.84
C VAL A 152 -5.45 -23.91 -2.46
N GLY A 153 -4.62 -22.97 -2.07
CA GLY A 153 -4.68 -22.27 -0.79
C GLY A 153 -4.55 -20.76 -0.95
N ASN A 154 -4.81 -20.04 0.11
CA ASN A 154 -4.67 -18.58 0.16
C ASN A 154 -3.22 -18.20 0.51
N GLY A 155 -2.34 -18.37 -0.45
CA GLY A 155 -0.92 -18.16 -0.30
C GLY A 155 -0.14 -19.36 0.24
N ALA A 156 1.19 -19.28 0.17
CA ALA A 156 2.09 -20.38 0.55
C ALA A 156 1.99 -20.73 2.04
N ALA A 157 1.80 -19.75 2.92
CA ALA A 157 1.75 -19.98 4.36
C ALA A 157 0.60 -20.93 4.78
N GLU A 158 -0.58 -20.81 4.15
CA GLU A 158 -1.71 -21.72 4.41
C GLU A 158 -1.39 -23.16 3.99
N ILE A 159 -0.80 -23.33 2.79
CA ILE A 159 -0.45 -24.65 2.26
C ILE A 159 0.69 -25.28 3.08
N ILE A 160 1.69 -24.51 3.46
CA ILE A 160 2.78 -24.95 4.34
C ILE A 160 2.22 -25.41 5.68
N LYS A 161 1.33 -24.63 6.27
CA LYS A 161 0.65 -25.00 7.52
C LYS A 161 -0.08 -26.33 7.39
N ALA A 162 -0.93 -26.46 6.37
CA ALA A 162 -1.69 -27.70 6.14
C ALA A 162 -0.77 -28.90 5.90
N LEU A 163 0.33 -28.71 5.16
CA LEU A 163 1.32 -29.77 4.93
C LEU A 163 2.01 -30.20 6.23
N MET A 164 2.43 -29.24 7.06
CA MET A 164 3.12 -29.52 8.31
C MET A 164 2.21 -30.21 9.34
N GLU A 165 0.93 -29.82 9.40
CA GLU A 165 -0.06 -30.46 10.29
C GLU A 165 -0.37 -31.91 9.92
N HIS A 166 -0.09 -32.34 8.68
CA HIS A 166 -0.35 -33.69 8.17
C HIS A 166 0.94 -34.48 7.93
N SER A 167 2.09 -33.94 8.26
CA SER A 167 3.37 -34.61 8.11
C SER A 167 3.90 -35.08 9.46
N ASP A 168 4.06 -36.37 9.61
CA ASP A 168 4.71 -36.97 10.78
C ASP A 168 6.22 -37.09 10.54
N GLY A 169 7.02 -36.84 11.56
CA GLY A 169 8.46 -37.06 11.53
C GLY A 169 9.32 -35.79 11.51
N LYS A 170 10.62 -36.00 11.44
CA LYS A 170 11.62 -34.92 11.46
C LYS A 170 11.69 -34.22 10.12
N MET A 171 11.75 -32.90 10.13
CA MET A 171 11.87 -32.07 8.94
C MET A 171 13.30 -31.53 8.78
N GLY A 172 13.91 -31.79 7.64
CA GLY A 172 15.17 -31.13 7.26
C GLY A 172 14.91 -29.76 6.65
N VAL A 173 15.57 -28.72 7.17
CA VAL A 173 15.43 -27.35 6.70
C VAL A 173 16.80 -26.78 6.36
N ILE A 174 16.93 -26.23 5.15
CA ILE A 174 18.16 -25.55 4.69
C ILE A 174 18.07 -24.08 5.13
N TYR A 175 19.06 -23.60 5.86
CA TYR A 175 19.15 -22.21 6.27
C TYR A 175 20.15 -21.42 5.41
N PRO A 176 19.84 -20.13 5.08
CA PRO A 176 18.58 -19.42 5.39
C PRO A 176 17.41 -19.90 4.55
N THR A 177 16.20 -19.82 5.10
CA THR A 177 14.96 -20.24 4.44
C THR A 177 13.81 -19.31 4.76
N PHE A 178 12.64 -19.55 4.12
CA PHE A 178 11.39 -18.88 4.47
C PHE A 178 10.93 -19.35 5.86
N GLU A 179 10.71 -18.41 6.77
CA GLU A 179 10.43 -18.67 8.20
C GLU A 179 9.16 -19.49 8.46
N GLU A 180 8.23 -19.57 7.51
CA GLU A 180 7.03 -20.39 7.67
C GLU A 180 7.33 -21.89 7.84
N TYR A 181 8.44 -22.38 7.29
CA TYR A 181 8.83 -23.77 7.46
C TYR A 181 9.31 -24.08 8.89
N PRO A 182 10.32 -23.42 9.45
CA PRO A 182 10.81 -23.71 10.79
C PRO A 182 9.81 -23.33 11.88
N ASN A 183 9.00 -22.28 11.68
CA ASN A 183 8.06 -21.81 12.70
C ASN A 183 6.88 -22.75 12.96
N ARG A 184 6.65 -23.74 12.11
CA ARG A 184 5.51 -24.68 12.24
C ARG A 184 5.83 -25.95 13.01
N GLN A 185 7.10 -26.35 13.09
CA GLN A 185 7.54 -27.57 13.81
C GLN A 185 8.85 -27.33 14.56
N SER A 186 8.81 -26.60 15.66
CA SER A 186 10.02 -26.20 16.37
C SER A 186 10.80 -27.35 17.04
N GLU A 187 10.17 -28.50 17.32
CA GLU A 187 10.79 -29.58 18.10
C GLU A 187 11.41 -30.70 17.24
N GLU A 188 11.13 -30.76 15.92
CA GLU A 188 11.59 -31.85 15.05
C GLU A 188 12.39 -31.35 13.83
N ILE A 189 12.99 -30.17 13.90
CA ILE A 189 13.75 -29.61 12.80
C ILE A 189 15.19 -30.04 12.83
N ILE A 190 15.71 -30.55 11.70
CA ILE A 190 17.13 -30.75 11.46
C ILE A 190 17.59 -29.62 10.55
N ALA A 191 18.42 -28.73 11.12
CA ALA A 191 18.95 -27.58 10.39
C ALA A 191 20.14 -27.99 9.53
N PHE A 192 20.11 -27.63 8.24
CA PHE A 192 21.22 -27.78 7.31
C PHE A 192 21.72 -26.38 6.93
N TYR A 193 23.01 -26.15 7.16
CA TYR A 193 23.67 -24.92 6.75
C TYR A 193 24.58 -25.22 5.56
N PRO A 194 24.50 -24.49 4.45
CA PRO A 194 25.45 -24.67 3.34
C PRO A 194 26.86 -24.41 3.82
N GLN A 195 27.77 -25.35 3.50
CA GLN A 195 29.15 -25.27 4.00
C GLN A 195 30.00 -24.26 3.23
N ASN A 196 29.59 -23.81 2.05
CA ASN A 196 30.23 -22.73 1.30
C ASN A 196 29.16 -22.02 0.48
N ALA A 197 28.97 -20.77 0.76
CA ALA A 197 28.31 -19.81 -0.11
C ALA A 197 29.42 -18.95 -0.74
N ASP A 198 30.21 -19.53 -1.65
CA ASP A 198 31.10 -18.78 -2.54
C ASP A 198 30.34 -18.34 -3.79
#